data_649287c5ec0588c4f382d269f3939666
#
_entry.id   649287c5ec0588c4f382d269f3939666
#
_cell.length_a   1.000
_cell.length_b   1.000
_cell.length_c   1.000
_cell.angle_alpha   90.00
_cell.angle_beta   90.00
_cell.angle_gamma   90.00
#
_symmetry.space_group_name_H-M   'P 1'
#
loop_
_entity.id
_entity.type
_entity.pdbx_description
1 polymer ?
#
loop_
_entity_poly.entity_id
_entity_poly.type
_entity_poly.pdbx_seq_one_letter_code
_entity_poly.pdbx_strand_id
1 'polypeptide(L)'
;MNAGQIALIGIGPGDPRQMTLAAREAIAAAEVIIGYRPYLALIAPLVTDQTLIGKGMTEELTRCREALAQARQGRRVALISSGDIGIYGMAGALFELLFATGWRPGSEPPVTVVPGVTAASSCAALLGAPLTHDFCVLSLSDLLTPWEVIAARLDAAARADFVIALYNPRSRRRHQQIGAARTILLRHRAPETPVAIVRSAYRDGERTELRTLADMTAGEISMLSTLIIGNRSTCARDGLMFTPRGYGGKYELANANGHLGSKAAVGRAGAAE
;
A
#
# COMPACT_ATOMS: atom_id res chain seq x y z
N MET A 1 23.70 -16.74 -26.59
CA MET A 1 22.41 -16.00 -26.52
C MET A 1 22.35 -15.44 -25.11
N ASN A 2 22.15 -14.12 -24.95
CA ASN A 2 21.96 -13.56 -23.61
C ASN A 2 20.71 -14.19 -22.99
N ALA A 3 20.84 -14.70 -21.78
CA ALA A 3 19.70 -15.17 -21.02
C ALA A 3 18.77 -13.97 -20.76
N GLY A 4 17.48 -14.10 -21.09
CA GLY A 4 16.50 -13.09 -20.74
C GLY A 4 16.28 -13.04 -19.24
N GLN A 5 15.71 -11.94 -18.76
CA GLN A 5 15.48 -11.74 -17.33
C GLN A 5 14.11 -11.09 -17.06
N ILE A 6 13.60 -11.23 -15.87
CA ILE A 6 12.38 -10.55 -15.41
C ILE A 6 12.70 -9.67 -14.22
N ALA A 7 12.48 -8.35 -14.36
CA ALA A 7 12.43 -7.42 -13.23
C ALA A 7 10.98 -7.17 -12.84
N LEU A 8 10.62 -7.53 -11.61
CA LEU A 8 9.36 -7.18 -10.98
C LEU A 8 9.51 -5.80 -10.34
N ILE A 9 8.78 -4.79 -10.83
CA ILE A 9 9.05 -3.40 -10.47
C ILE A 9 7.81 -2.74 -9.86
N GLY A 10 7.95 -2.27 -8.61
CA GLY A 10 7.03 -1.35 -7.99
C GLY A 10 7.30 0.08 -8.45
N ILE A 11 6.35 0.70 -9.18
CA ILE A 11 6.53 2.04 -9.74
C ILE A 11 6.13 3.19 -8.81
N GLY A 12 5.84 2.88 -7.55
CA GLY A 12 5.35 3.88 -6.59
C GLY A 12 3.90 4.32 -6.85
N PRO A 13 3.44 5.40 -6.20
CA PRO A 13 2.03 5.81 -6.24
C PRO A 13 1.60 6.41 -7.58
N GLY A 14 2.50 6.98 -8.36
CA GLY A 14 2.18 7.52 -9.68
C GLY A 14 3.01 8.73 -10.10
N ASP A 15 3.41 9.61 -9.16
CA ASP A 15 4.36 10.68 -9.45
C ASP A 15 5.77 10.08 -9.64
N PRO A 16 6.46 10.36 -10.76
CA PRO A 16 7.82 9.88 -10.99
C PRO A 16 8.84 10.29 -9.90
N ARG A 17 8.59 11.35 -9.15
CA ARG A 17 9.43 11.77 -8.01
C ARG A 17 9.32 10.82 -6.83
N GLN A 18 8.25 10.02 -6.75
CA GLN A 18 8.03 9.00 -5.72
C GLN A 18 8.48 7.60 -6.18
N MET A 19 9.07 7.49 -7.35
CA MET A 19 9.66 6.25 -7.86
C MET A 19 11.09 6.10 -7.33
N THR A 20 11.45 4.89 -6.89
CA THR A 20 12.84 4.63 -6.49
C THR A 20 13.80 4.76 -7.69
N LEU A 21 15.04 5.15 -7.43
CA LEU A 21 16.06 5.21 -8.48
C LEU A 21 16.25 3.84 -9.15
N ALA A 22 16.30 2.77 -8.35
CA ALA A 22 16.41 1.41 -8.85
C ALA A 22 15.23 1.01 -9.78
N ALA A 23 14.01 1.47 -9.50
CA ALA A 23 12.87 1.22 -10.39
C ALA A 23 13.02 1.95 -11.73
N ARG A 24 13.51 3.19 -11.72
CA ARG A 24 13.81 3.94 -12.97
C ARG A 24 14.89 3.28 -13.80
N GLU A 25 15.98 2.85 -13.17
CA GLU A 25 17.08 2.16 -13.84
C GLU A 25 16.61 0.82 -14.44
N ALA A 26 15.80 0.05 -13.69
CA ALA A 26 15.26 -1.21 -14.17
C ALA A 26 14.29 -1.03 -15.36
N ILE A 27 13.47 0.03 -15.36
CA ILE A 27 12.61 0.40 -16.49
C ILE A 27 13.46 0.77 -17.71
N ALA A 28 14.47 1.61 -17.52
CA ALA A 28 15.36 2.05 -18.62
C ALA A 28 16.15 0.88 -19.22
N ALA A 29 16.54 -0.11 -18.41
CA ALA A 29 17.27 -1.29 -18.86
C ALA A 29 16.41 -2.34 -19.57
N ALA A 30 15.07 -2.25 -19.46
CA ALA A 30 14.15 -3.21 -20.05
C ALA A 30 14.03 -3.02 -21.58
N GLU A 31 13.77 -4.11 -22.29
CA GLU A 31 13.40 -4.10 -23.72
C GLU A 31 11.87 -4.22 -23.90
N VAL A 32 11.23 -4.88 -22.94
CA VAL A 32 9.78 -5.08 -22.91
C VAL A 32 9.24 -4.68 -21.55
N ILE A 33 8.22 -3.84 -21.54
CA ILE A 33 7.53 -3.44 -20.30
C ILE A 33 6.10 -3.94 -20.36
N ILE A 34 5.72 -4.73 -19.36
CA ILE A 34 4.40 -5.35 -19.25
C ILE A 34 3.69 -4.78 -18.03
N GLY A 35 2.43 -4.39 -18.20
CA GLY A 35 1.67 -3.84 -17.08
C GLY A 35 0.17 -3.72 -17.33
N TYR A 36 -0.56 -3.31 -16.31
CA TYR A 36 -1.92 -2.82 -16.45
C TYR A 36 -1.91 -1.50 -17.21
N ARG A 37 -2.78 -1.34 -18.23
CA ARG A 37 -2.76 -0.15 -19.11
C ARG A 37 -2.68 1.19 -18.37
N PRO A 38 -3.48 1.44 -17.31
CA PRO A 38 -3.35 2.69 -16.53
C PRO A 38 -2.00 2.86 -15.84
N TYR A 39 -1.29 1.78 -15.48
CA TYR A 39 0.05 1.88 -14.88
C TYR A 39 1.13 2.17 -15.91
N LEU A 40 0.98 1.65 -17.13
CA LEU A 40 1.86 2.01 -18.26
C LEU A 40 1.75 3.50 -18.59
N ALA A 41 0.56 4.09 -18.48
CA ALA A 41 0.37 5.53 -18.67
C ALA A 41 1.13 6.37 -17.64
N LEU A 42 1.28 5.89 -16.39
CA LEU A 42 2.03 6.60 -15.35
C LEU A 42 3.55 6.68 -15.62
N ILE A 43 4.09 5.73 -16.39
CA ILE A 43 5.52 5.69 -16.72
C ILE A 43 5.80 6.18 -18.14
N ALA A 44 4.79 6.61 -18.88
CA ALA A 44 4.95 7.05 -20.27
C ALA A 44 6.11 8.05 -20.49
N PRO A 45 6.36 9.02 -19.59
CA PRO A 45 7.50 9.94 -19.73
C PRO A 45 8.88 9.29 -19.59
N LEU A 46 8.96 8.04 -19.10
CA LEU A 46 10.21 7.28 -18.92
C LEU A 46 10.45 6.26 -20.04
N VAL A 47 9.47 6.10 -20.92
CA VAL A 47 9.54 5.15 -22.03
C VAL A 47 10.19 5.82 -23.23
N THR A 48 11.22 5.18 -23.79
CA THR A 48 11.92 5.62 -25.01
C THR A 48 11.58 4.71 -26.17
N ASP A 49 12.20 3.55 -26.24
CA ASP A 49 12.13 2.58 -27.33
C ASP A 49 11.65 1.17 -26.88
N GLN A 50 11.25 1.04 -25.61
CA GLN A 50 10.75 -0.23 -25.07
C GLN A 50 9.42 -0.65 -25.71
N THR A 51 9.26 -1.94 -25.95
CA THR A 51 7.97 -2.50 -26.34
C THR A 51 7.00 -2.51 -25.14
N LEU A 52 5.85 -1.85 -25.26
CA LEU A 52 4.83 -1.83 -24.22
C LEU A 52 3.77 -2.89 -24.48
N ILE A 53 3.51 -3.76 -23.49
CA ILE A 53 2.45 -4.78 -23.52
C ILE A 53 1.43 -4.48 -22.42
N GLY A 54 0.36 -3.79 -22.79
CA GLY A 54 -0.72 -3.43 -21.88
C GLY A 54 -1.84 -4.48 -21.84
N LYS A 55 -2.21 -4.91 -20.63
CA LYS A 55 -3.34 -5.82 -20.40
C LYS A 55 -4.43 -5.14 -19.56
N GLY A 56 -5.62 -5.72 -19.52
CA GLY A 56 -6.76 -5.26 -18.74
C GLY A 56 -6.67 -5.63 -17.26
N MET A 57 -7.71 -5.22 -16.53
CA MET A 57 -7.94 -5.68 -15.16
C MET A 57 -8.31 -7.18 -15.18
N THR A 58 -7.98 -7.92 -14.12
CA THR A 58 -8.22 -9.37 -13.99
C THR A 58 -7.41 -10.25 -14.97
N GLU A 59 -6.40 -9.68 -15.65
CA GLU A 59 -5.49 -10.40 -16.54
C GLU A 59 -4.10 -10.60 -15.91
N GLU A 60 -4.03 -10.76 -14.56
CA GLU A 60 -2.79 -10.90 -13.81
C GLU A 60 -1.93 -12.07 -14.32
N LEU A 61 -2.52 -13.27 -14.41
CA LEU A 61 -1.82 -14.45 -14.91
C LEU A 61 -1.42 -14.32 -16.39
N THR A 62 -2.22 -13.61 -17.18
CA THR A 62 -1.87 -13.34 -18.59
C THR A 62 -0.64 -12.46 -18.69
N ARG A 63 -0.52 -11.42 -17.85
CA ARG A 63 0.70 -10.60 -17.75
C ARG A 63 1.91 -11.42 -17.32
N CYS A 64 1.76 -12.31 -16.33
CA CYS A 64 2.83 -13.18 -15.87
C CYS A 64 3.29 -14.17 -16.95
N ARG A 65 2.36 -14.80 -17.67
CA ARG A 65 2.68 -15.71 -18.78
C ARG A 65 3.42 -14.99 -19.91
N GLU A 66 2.96 -13.79 -20.25
CA GLU A 66 3.61 -12.96 -21.25
C GLU A 66 5.04 -12.59 -20.83
N ALA A 67 5.24 -12.15 -19.57
CA ALA A 67 6.56 -11.83 -19.05
C ALA A 67 7.51 -13.04 -19.14
N LEU A 68 7.04 -14.22 -18.77
CA LEU A 68 7.82 -15.44 -18.85
C LEU A 68 8.13 -15.82 -20.31
N ALA A 69 7.17 -15.68 -21.22
CA ALA A 69 7.36 -15.97 -22.64
C ALA A 69 8.40 -15.05 -23.29
N GLN A 70 8.33 -13.76 -23.00
CA GLN A 70 9.31 -12.77 -23.51
C GLN A 70 10.72 -13.00 -22.95
N ALA A 71 10.82 -13.31 -21.65
CA ALA A 71 12.11 -13.59 -21.03
C ALA A 71 12.74 -14.89 -21.58
N ARG A 72 11.96 -15.94 -21.84
CA ARG A 72 12.43 -17.18 -22.48
C ARG A 72 12.93 -16.96 -23.93
N GLN A 73 12.53 -15.87 -24.56
CA GLN A 73 13.06 -15.44 -25.88
C GLN A 73 14.36 -14.62 -25.76
N GLY A 74 14.94 -14.52 -24.54
CA GLY A 74 16.19 -13.80 -24.30
C GLY A 74 16.01 -12.30 -24.02
N ARG A 75 14.78 -11.81 -23.83
CA ARG A 75 14.50 -10.40 -23.59
C ARG A 75 14.61 -10.00 -22.13
N ARG A 76 15.04 -8.76 -21.89
CA ARG A 76 14.96 -8.10 -20.58
C ARG A 76 13.55 -7.54 -20.38
N VAL A 77 12.80 -8.12 -19.45
CA VAL A 77 11.39 -7.81 -19.22
C VAL A 77 11.21 -7.06 -17.91
N ALA A 78 10.51 -5.93 -17.93
CA ALA A 78 9.98 -5.25 -16.76
C ALA A 78 8.49 -5.60 -16.61
N LEU A 79 8.11 -6.30 -15.55
CA LEU A 79 6.72 -6.47 -15.15
C LEU A 79 6.41 -5.47 -14.05
N ILE A 80 5.54 -4.47 -14.34
CA ILE A 80 5.31 -3.34 -13.45
C ILE A 80 3.99 -3.43 -12.69
N SER A 81 3.97 -2.87 -11.48
CA SER A 81 2.77 -2.64 -10.67
C SER A 81 2.85 -1.29 -9.98
N SER A 82 1.71 -0.62 -9.81
CA SER A 82 1.63 0.59 -8.99
C SER A 82 1.90 0.25 -7.52
N GLY A 83 2.41 1.21 -6.77
CA GLY A 83 2.84 1.02 -5.39
C GLY A 83 4.06 0.12 -5.30
N ASP A 84 4.03 -0.81 -4.37
CA ASP A 84 5.01 -1.89 -4.23
C ASP A 84 4.53 -3.16 -4.92
N ILE A 85 5.38 -3.81 -5.69
CA ILE A 85 4.99 -5.00 -6.47
C ILE A 85 4.80 -6.24 -5.61
N GLY A 86 5.39 -6.29 -4.40
CA GLY A 86 5.25 -7.37 -3.43
C GLY A 86 4.05 -7.20 -2.50
N ILE A 87 3.43 -6.00 -2.44
CA ILE A 87 2.29 -5.71 -1.55
C ILE A 87 1.00 -5.65 -2.37
N TYR A 88 0.25 -6.74 -2.42
CA TYR A 88 -0.94 -6.93 -3.27
C TYR A 88 -0.70 -6.61 -4.76
N GLY A 89 0.55 -6.72 -5.19
CA GLY A 89 0.99 -6.51 -6.56
C GLY A 89 1.20 -7.81 -7.32
N MET A 90 2.00 -7.74 -8.39
CA MET A 90 2.18 -8.84 -9.34
C MET A 90 3.19 -9.91 -8.91
N ALA A 91 4.01 -9.65 -7.86
CA ALA A 91 5.10 -10.56 -7.49
C ALA A 91 4.58 -11.94 -7.09
N GLY A 92 3.54 -12.00 -6.24
CA GLY A 92 2.93 -13.26 -5.83
C GLY A 92 2.47 -14.11 -7.02
N ALA A 93 1.69 -13.51 -7.91
CA ALA A 93 1.17 -14.20 -9.10
C ALA A 93 2.28 -14.73 -10.03
N LEU A 94 3.37 -13.96 -10.21
CA LEU A 94 4.50 -14.44 -11.02
C LEU A 94 5.22 -15.60 -10.33
N PHE A 95 5.51 -15.52 -9.02
CA PHE A 95 6.19 -16.60 -8.31
C PHE A 95 5.34 -17.88 -8.25
N GLU A 96 4.03 -17.77 -8.04
CA GLU A 96 3.12 -18.92 -8.14
C GLU A 96 3.22 -19.61 -9.50
N LEU A 97 3.19 -18.83 -10.61
CA LEU A 97 3.35 -19.36 -11.96
C LEU A 97 4.72 -20.01 -12.16
N LEU A 98 5.80 -19.36 -11.75
CA LEU A 98 7.17 -19.86 -11.90
C LEU A 98 7.36 -21.18 -11.16
N PHE A 99 6.96 -21.28 -9.89
CA PHE A 99 7.07 -22.50 -9.11
C PHE A 99 6.21 -23.62 -9.70
N ALA A 100 5.01 -23.32 -10.20
CA ALA A 100 4.16 -24.30 -10.89
C ALA A 100 4.79 -24.84 -12.18
N THR A 101 5.70 -24.08 -12.81
CA THR A 101 6.45 -24.51 -14.01
C THR A 101 7.82 -25.16 -13.67
N GLY A 102 8.10 -25.44 -12.41
CA GLY A 102 9.33 -26.08 -11.96
C GLY A 102 10.53 -25.13 -11.83
N TRP A 103 10.36 -23.83 -11.99
CA TRP A 103 11.42 -22.85 -11.79
C TRP A 103 11.95 -22.89 -10.34
N ARG A 104 13.24 -22.63 -10.16
CA ARG A 104 13.90 -22.52 -8.85
C ARG A 104 14.76 -21.26 -8.82
N PRO A 105 15.03 -20.63 -7.66
CA PRO A 105 16.05 -19.60 -7.54
C PRO A 105 17.38 -20.05 -8.15
N GLY A 106 17.94 -19.21 -9.03
CA GLY A 106 19.12 -19.56 -9.83
C GLY A 106 18.84 -20.21 -11.19
N SER A 107 17.57 -20.57 -11.49
CA SER A 107 17.17 -21.04 -12.83
C SER A 107 16.94 -19.88 -13.80
N GLU A 108 16.92 -20.20 -15.09
CA GLU A 108 16.53 -19.27 -16.15
C GLU A 108 14.99 -19.19 -16.32
N PRO A 109 14.45 -18.01 -16.57
CA PRO A 109 15.11 -16.71 -16.53
C PRO A 109 15.33 -16.24 -15.07
N PRO A 110 16.42 -15.48 -14.79
CA PRO A 110 16.60 -14.86 -13.49
C PRO A 110 15.50 -13.83 -13.22
N VAL A 111 15.07 -13.77 -11.96
CA VAL A 111 13.98 -12.86 -11.51
C VAL A 111 14.52 -11.97 -10.39
N THR A 112 14.33 -10.67 -10.54
CA THR A 112 14.64 -9.67 -9.50
C THR A 112 13.37 -8.94 -9.07
N VAL A 113 13.33 -8.52 -7.81
CA VAL A 113 12.23 -7.70 -7.28
C VAL A 113 12.78 -6.33 -6.89
N VAL A 114 12.20 -5.29 -7.48
CA VAL A 114 12.53 -3.90 -7.21
C VAL A 114 11.37 -3.27 -6.46
N PRO A 115 11.55 -2.89 -5.19
CA PRO A 115 10.47 -2.35 -4.37
C PRO A 115 10.00 -0.97 -4.85
N GLY A 116 8.77 -0.63 -4.51
CA GLY A 116 8.19 0.69 -4.74
C GLY A 116 7.56 1.27 -3.49
N VAL A 117 7.25 2.56 -3.50
CA VAL A 117 6.54 3.20 -2.38
C VAL A 117 5.09 2.73 -2.38
N THR A 118 4.75 1.91 -1.38
CA THR A 118 3.39 1.34 -1.24
C THR A 118 2.34 2.40 -0.89
N ALA A 119 1.07 2.13 -1.20
CA ALA A 119 -0.04 3.03 -0.91
C ALA A 119 -0.16 3.37 0.60
N ALA A 120 0.16 2.46 1.51
CA ALA A 120 0.17 2.76 2.93
C ALA A 120 1.10 3.93 3.26
N SER A 121 2.36 3.88 2.80
CA SER A 121 3.34 4.95 3.02
C SER A 121 2.97 6.23 2.29
N SER A 122 2.60 6.15 1.01
CA SER A 122 2.29 7.33 0.21
C SER A 122 1.04 8.06 0.71
N CYS A 123 -0.01 7.33 1.08
CA CYS A 123 -1.21 7.94 1.65
C CYS A 123 -0.94 8.50 3.05
N ALA A 124 -0.16 7.82 3.89
CA ALA A 124 0.20 8.32 5.22
C ALA A 124 0.98 9.63 5.15
N ALA A 125 1.90 9.77 4.19
CA ALA A 125 2.69 10.98 4.01
C ALA A 125 1.85 12.21 3.65
N LEU A 126 0.73 12.04 2.95
CA LEU A 126 -0.22 13.13 2.64
C LEU A 126 -1.06 13.56 3.85
N LEU A 127 -1.10 12.74 4.90
CA LEU A 127 -1.91 12.96 6.09
C LEU A 127 -1.09 13.45 7.29
N GLY A 128 0.23 13.31 7.27
CA GLY A 128 1.13 13.56 8.38
C GLY A 128 1.83 12.29 8.84
N ALA A 129 1.48 11.75 10.00
CA ALA A 129 2.17 10.58 10.57
C ALA A 129 1.21 9.56 11.24
N PRO A 130 0.21 9.03 10.54
CA PRO A 130 -0.74 8.09 11.14
C PRO A 130 -0.15 6.70 11.42
N LEU A 131 0.94 6.31 10.76
CA LEU A 131 1.56 4.98 10.85
C LEU A 131 2.79 4.93 11.77
N THR A 132 2.94 5.87 12.69
CA THR A 132 4.10 5.91 13.61
C THR A 132 3.99 4.93 14.77
N HIS A 133 2.85 4.30 14.98
CA HIS A 133 2.64 3.19 15.90
C HIS A 133 2.45 1.88 15.12
N ASP A 134 2.19 0.77 15.81
CA ASP A 134 1.97 -0.53 15.16
C ASP A 134 0.79 -0.45 14.20
N PHE A 135 0.99 -0.91 12.99
CA PHE A 135 -0.04 -0.89 11.95
C PHE A 135 -0.06 -2.19 11.16
N CYS A 136 -1.17 -2.44 10.51
CA CYS A 136 -1.31 -3.53 9.55
C CYS A 136 -1.92 -3.05 8.23
N VAL A 137 -1.68 -3.82 7.18
CA VAL A 137 -2.24 -3.60 5.84
C VAL A 137 -3.19 -4.75 5.53
N LEU A 138 -4.44 -4.44 5.21
CA LEU A 138 -5.47 -5.40 4.86
C LEU A 138 -6.13 -5.03 3.52
N SER A 139 -6.42 -6.02 2.70
CA SER A 139 -7.19 -5.84 1.47
C SER A 139 -8.62 -6.31 1.65
N LEU A 140 -9.58 -5.50 1.20
CA LEU A 140 -10.99 -5.91 1.16
C LEU A 140 -11.36 -6.69 -0.12
N SER A 141 -10.37 -7.05 -0.94
CA SER A 141 -10.61 -7.84 -2.13
C SER A 141 -10.89 -9.30 -1.79
N ASP A 142 -12.13 -9.72 -2.03
CA ASP A 142 -12.64 -11.07 -1.81
C ASP A 142 -12.58 -11.95 -3.06
N LEU A 143 -11.80 -11.53 -4.06
CA LEU A 143 -11.65 -12.28 -5.32
C LEU A 143 -10.91 -13.62 -5.13
N LEU A 144 -9.84 -13.61 -4.34
CA LEU A 144 -8.98 -14.77 -4.10
C LEU A 144 -8.97 -15.21 -2.63
N THR A 145 -9.45 -14.37 -1.73
CA THR A 145 -9.52 -14.65 -0.29
C THR A 145 -10.98 -14.59 0.13
N PRO A 146 -11.55 -15.65 0.75
CA PRO A 146 -12.93 -15.64 1.22
C PRO A 146 -13.18 -14.50 2.19
N TRP A 147 -14.39 -13.90 2.14
CA TRP A 147 -14.77 -12.77 2.97
C TRP A 147 -14.63 -13.06 4.48
N GLU A 148 -14.97 -14.27 4.90
CA GLU A 148 -14.90 -14.72 6.29
C GLU A 148 -13.48 -14.63 6.84
N VAL A 149 -12.48 -14.93 6.01
CA VAL A 149 -11.06 -14.80 6.37
C VAL A 149 -10.65 -13.32 6.48
N ILE A 150 -11.14 -12.48 5.58
CA ILE A 150 -10.90 -11.02 5.62
C ILE A 150 -11.55 -10.44 6.88
N ALA A 151 -12.78 -10.81 7.16
CA ALA A 151 -13.54 -10.36 8.34
C ALA A 151 -12.84 -10.75 9.66
N ALA A 152 -12.36 -11.99 9.77
CA ALA A 152 -11.60 -12.44 10.94
C ALA A 152 -10.29 -11.64 11.14
N ARG A 153 -9.58 -11.30 10.06
CA ARG A 153 -8.36 -10.46 10.12
C ARG A 153 -8.68 -9.04 10.55
N LEU A 154 -9.78 -8.45 10.04
CA LEU A 154 -10.26 -7.13 10.45
C LEU A 154 -10.60 -7.09 11.94
N ASP A 155 -11.34 -8.09 12.43
CA ASP A 155 -11.72 -8.22 13.86
C ASP A 155 -10.49 -8.33 14.75
N ALA A 156 -9.55 -9.20 14.41
CA ALA A 156 -8.30 -9.37 15.15
C ALA A 156 -7.45 -8.09 15.20
N ALA A 157 -7.29 -7.40 14.06
CA ALA A 157 -6.54 -6.16 13.97
C ALA A 157 -7.20 -5.02 14.77
N ALA A 158 -8.53 -4.94 14.72
CA ALA A 158 -9.29 -3.95 15.47
C ALA A 158 -9.20 -4.19 16.98
N ARG A 159 -9.35 -5.44 17.43
CA ARG A 159 -9.22 -5.84 18.83
C ARG A 159 -7.83 -5.59 19.40
N ALA A 160 -6.78 -5.84 18.59
CA ALA A 160 -5.39 -5.60 18.96
C ALA A 160 -4.97 -4.12 18.83
N ASP A 161 -5.89 -3.23 18.49
CA ASP A 161 -5.71 -1.78 18.38
C ASP A 161 -4.60 -1.33 17.38
N PHE A 162 -4.39 -2.07 16.30
CA PHE A 162 -3.51 -1.64 15.20
C PHE A 162 -4.11 -0.45 14.45
N VAL A 163 -3.28 0.47 13.97
CA VAL A 163 -3.68 1.34 12.86
C VAL A 163 -3.82 0.47 11.61
N ILE A 164 -4.91 0.65 10.84
CA ILE A 164 -5.22 -0.23 9.73
C ILE A 164 -5.20 0.55 8.41
N ALA A 165 -4.34 0.15 7.47
CA ALA A 165 -4.39 0.60 6.09
C ALA A 165 -5.23 -0.38 5.27
N LEU A 166 -6.41 0.06 4.77
CA LEU A 166 -7.30 -0.75 3.94
C LEU A 166 -7.05 -0.50 2.46
N TYR A 167 -6.64 -1.55 1.76
CA TYR A 167 -6.47 -1.58 0.32
C TYR A 167 -7.71 -2.16 -0.37
N ASN A 168 -7.92 -1.78 -1.62
CA ASN A 168 -9.04 -2.27 -2.43
C ASN A 168 -10.40 -2.10 -1.74
N PRO A 169 -10.73 -0.92 -1.18
CA PRO A 169 -11.91 -0.76 -0.35
C PRO A 169 -13.22 -0.91 -1.12
N ARG A 170 -13.21 -0.61 -2.42
CA ARG A 170 -14.41 -0.67 -3.27
C ARG A 170 -14.07 -0.97 -4.71
N SER A 171 -14.97 -1.68 -5.43
CA SER A 171 -14.92 -1.84 -6.87
C SER A 171 -16.34 -1.76 -7.47
N ARG A 172 -16.49 -1.85 -8.79
CA ARG A 172 -17.83 -1.89 -9.43
C ARG A 172 -18.70 -3.04 -8.93
N ARG A 173 -18.09 -4.20 -8.59
CA ARG A 173 -18.80 -5.42 -8.12
C ARG A 173 -18.75 -5.58 -6.61
N ARG A 174 -17.82 -4.92 -5.93
CA ARG A 174 -17.60 -5.03 -4.49
C ARG A 174 -17.83 -3.65 -3.85
N HIS A 175 -18.98 -3.47 -3.23
CA HIS A 175 -19.39 -2.21 -2.58
C HIS A 175 -19.97 -2.41 -1.18
N GLN A 176 -20.28 -3.66 -0.80
CA GLN A 176 -20.82 -3.98 0.53
C GLN A 176 -19.72 -4.18 1.58
N GLN A 177 -18.53 -4.66 1.18
CA GLN A 177 -17.44 -5.04 2.06
C GLN A 177 -16.94 -3.89 2.93
N ILE A 178 -16.93 -2.66 2.41
CA ILE A 178 -16.53 -1.49 3.20
C ILE A 178 -17.52 -1.19 4.34
N GLY A 179 -18.82 -1.37 4.12
CA GLY A 179 -19.85 -1.27 5.16
C GLY A 179 -19.72 -2.37 6.21
N ALA A 180 -19.49 -3.61 5.78
CA ALA A 180 -19.25 -4.74 6.66
C ALA A 180 -17.97 -4.55 7.49
N ALA A 181 -16.89 -4.04 6.87
CA ALA A 181 -15.66 -3.71 7.57
C ALA A 181 -15.90 -2.65 8.65
N ARG A 182 -16.63 -1.57 8.36
CA ARG A 182 -17.02 -0.56 9.35
C ARG A 182 -17.77 -1.19 10.53
N THR A 183 -18.73 -2.06 10.28
CA THR A 183 -19.49 -2.75 11.33
C THR A 183 -18.60 -3.59 12.24
N ILE A 184 -17.61 -4.31 11.67
CA ILE A 184 -16.64 -5.09 12.43
C ILE A 184 -15.79 -4.17 13.32
N LEU A 185 -15.24 -3.10 12.74
CA LEU A 185 -14.37 -2.17 13.43
C LEU A 185 -15.06 -1.45 14.61
N LEU A 186 -16.34 -1.08 14.45
CA LEU A 186 -17.14 -0.45 15.49
C LEU A 186 -17.43 -1.35 16.71
N ARG A 187 -17.18 -2.64 16.65
CA ARG A 187 -17.24 -3.53 17.82
C ARG A 187 -16.10 -3.28 18.80
N HIS A 188 -14.99 -2.71 18.34
CA HIS A 188 -13.74 -2.59 19.09
C HIS A 188 -13.24 -1.15 19.22
N ARG A 189 -13.79 -0.21 18.46
CA ARG A 189 -13.35 1.18 18.37
C ARG A 189 -14.50 2.15 18.51
N ALA A 190 -14.19 3.30 19.11
CA ALA A 190 -15.14 4.39 19.24
C ALA A 190 -15.60 4.89 17.86
N PRO A 191 -16.87 5.30 17.73
CA PRO A 191 -17.41 5.88 16.50
C PRO A 191 -16.60 7.09 15.99
N GLU A 192 -16.00 7.86 16.89
CA GLU A 192 -15.19 9.06 16.63
C GLU A 192 -13.76 8.73 16.19
N THR A 193 -13.35 7.47 16.19
CA THR A 193 -12.01 7.07 15.74
C THR A 193 -11.70 7.69 14.39
N PRO A 194 -10.57 8.43 14.24
CA PRO A 194 -10.22 9.08 12.98
C PRO A 194 -10.02 8.09 11.84
N VAL A 195 -10.55 8.43 10.69
CA VAL A 195 -10.38 7.71 9.43
C VAL A 195 -9.99 8.69 8.34
N ALA A 196 -8.92 8.41 7.62
CA ALA A 196 -8.57 9.14 6.42
C ALA A 196 -8.90 8.34 5.17
N ILE A 197 -9.49 9.00 4.18
CA ILE A 197 -9.72 8.46 2.84
C ILE A 197 -8.78 9.22 1.91
N VAL A 198 -7.82 8.53 1.30
CA VAL A 198 -6.90 9.10 0.33
C VAL A 198 -7.18 8.51 -1.03
N ARG A 199 -7.52 9.33 -1.99
CA ARG A 199 -7.81 8.95 -3.36
C ARG A 199 -6.73 9.46 -4.29
N SER A 200 -6.30 8.63 -5.24
CA SER A 200 -5.33 8.98 -6.28
C SER A 200 -4.06 9.64 -5.73
N ALA A 201 -3.51 9.12 -4.62
CA ALA A 201 -2.32 9.67 -3.98
C ALA A 201 -1.19 9.89 -5.01
N TYR A 202 -0.65 11.10 -5.09
CA TYR A 202 0.41 11.53 -6.04
C TYR A 202 0.03 11.31 -7.52
N ARG A 203 -1.26 11.49 -7.85
CA ARG A 203 -1.78 11.44 -9.22
C ARG A 203 -2.76 12.58 -9.47
N ASP A 204 -3.12 12.78 -10.72
CA ASP A 204 -4.20 13.68 -11.07
C ASP A 204 -5.49 13.30 -10.32
N GLY A 205 -6.13 14.32 -9.76
CA GLY A 205 -7.32 14.14 -8.94
C GLY A 205 -7.04 13.63 -7.52
N GLU A 206 -5.81 13.81 -6.99
CA GLU A 206 -5.48 13.56 -5.59
C GLU A 206 -6.45 14.27 -4.66
N ARG A 207 -6.98 13.52 -3.69
CA ARG A 207 -7.85 14.06 -2.63
C ARG A 207 -7.61 13.33 -1.33
N THR A 208 -7.61 14.09 -0.25
CA THR A 208 -7.58 13.59 1.13
C THR A 208 -8.83 14.04 1.85
N GLU A 209 -9.45 13.17 2.60
CA GLU A 209 -10.66 13.43 3.38
C GLU A 209 -10.50 12.82 4.77
N LEU A 210 -10.64 13.63 5.82
CA LEU A 210 -10.69 13.15 7.19
C LEU A 210 -12.13 12.96 7.62
N ARG A 211 -12.41 11.81 8.18
CA ARG A 211 -13.71 11.35 8.66
C ARG A 211 -13.58 10.67 10.02
N THR A 212 -14.71 10.27 10.57
CA THR A 212 -14.76 9.35 11.70
C THR A 212 -15.09 7.92 11.24
N LEU A 213 -14.88 6.94 12.09
CA LEU A 213 -15.25 5.55 11.81
C LEU A 213 -16.77 5.42 11.58
N ALA A 214 -17.56 6.23 12.30
CA ALA A 214 -19.02 6.23 12.18
C ALA A 214 -19.50 6.61 10.76
N ASP A 215 -18.83 7.54 10.11
CA ASP A 215 -19.26 8.09 8.81
C ASP A 215 -18.28 7.79 7.65
N MET A 216 -17.32 6.89 7.86
CA MET A 216 -16.29 6.56 6.86
C MET A 216 -16.84 6.13 5.50
N THR A 217 -18.06 5.55 5.49
CA THR A 217 -18.69 5.08 4.23
C THR A 217 -19.40 6.19 3.46
N ALA A 218 -19.59 7.37 4.05
CA ALA A 218 -20.17 8.55 3.39
C ALA A 218 -19.16 9.28 2.50
N GLY A 219 -17.85 8.99 2.64
CA GLY A 219 -16.81 9.57 1.82
C GLY A 219 -16.75 9.02 0.40
N GLU A 220 -16.02 9.71 -0.46
CA GLU A 220 -15.84 9.30 -1.86
C GLU A 220 -14.82 8.16 -1.98
N ILE A 221 -15.30 6.91 -1.90
CA ILE A 221 -14.47 5.71 -1.96
C ILE A 221 -14.55 5.06 -3.34
N SER A 222 -13.40 4.79 -3.95
CA SER A 222 -13.26 4.16 -5.25
C SER A 222 -12.18 3.08 -5.26
N MET A 223 -11.91 2.49 -6.42
CA MET A 223 -10.77 1.59 -6.65
C MET A 223 -9.40 2.28 -6.44
N LEU A 224 -9.36 3.60 -6.55
CA LEU A 224 -8.13 4.40 -6.38
C LEU A 224 -7.99 4.95 -4.96
N SER A 225 -8.82 4.49 -4.03
CA SER A 225 -8.79 4.93 -2.64
C SER A 225 -8.03 3.95 -1.77
N THR A 226 -7.33 4.48 -0.77
CA THR A 226 -6.79 3.76 0.39
C THR A 226 -7.35 4.43 1.64
N LEU A 227 -7.82 3.65 2.61
CA LEU A 227 -8.25 4.20 3.88
C LEU A 227 -7.18 3.91 4.94
N ILE A 228 -6.95 4.91 5.81
CA ILE A 228 -6.15 4.73 7.02
C ILE A 228 -7.07 4.94 8.21
N ILE A 229 -7.27 3.88 8.99
CA ILE A 229 -8.14 3.86 10.16
C ILE A 229 -7.27 3.93 11.39
N GLY A 230 -7.45 4.98 12.19
CA GLY A 230 -6.71 5.20 13.40
C GLY A 230 -6.97 4.15 14.47
N ASN A 231 -6.15 4.14 15.52
CA ASN A 231 -6.37 3.41 16.76
C ASN A 231 -6.86 4.35 17.87
N ARG A 232 -6.97 3.88 19.12
CA ARG A 232 -7.44 4.70 20.26
C ARG A 232 -6.63 5.95 20.51
N SER A 233 -5.34 5.96 20.17
CA SER A 233 -4.45 7.11 20.39
C SER A 233 -4.34 8.03 19.18
N THR A 234 -4.87 7.64 18.03
CA THR A 234 -4.79 8.45 16.81
C THR A 234 -5.55 9.75 16.96
N CYS A 235 -4.89 10.85 16.60
CA CYS A 235 -5.46 12.18 16.59
C CYS A 235 -5.61 12.68 15.14
N ALA A 236 -6.70 13.41 14.89
CA ALA A 236 -6.90 14.18 13.66
C ALA A 236 -7.19 15.64 14.02
N ARG A 237 -6.38 16.56 13.53
CA ARG A 237 -6.48 17.98 13.81
C ARG A 237 -5.94 18.82 12.65
N ASP A 238 -6.65 19.89 12.31
CA ASP A 238 -6.21 20.89 11.32
C ASP A 238 -5.76 20.28 9.98
N GLY A 239 -6.49 19.26 9.52
CA GLY A 239 -6.18 18.54 8.28
C GLY A 239 -5.09 17.46 8.39
N LEU A 240 -4.46 17.32 9.55
CA LEU A 240 -3.44 16.30 9.81
C LEU A 240 -4.01 15.13 10.60
N MET A 241 -3.44 13.95 10.37
CA MET A 241 -3.69 12.73 11.12
C MET A 241 -2.36 12.16 11.61
N PHE A 242 -2.25 11.86 12.90
CA PHE A 242 -1.05 11.22 13.45
C PHE A 242 -1.41 10.28 14.59
N THR A 243 -0.59 9.28 14.81
CA THR A 243 -0.75 8.33 15.92
C THR A 243 0.44 8.49 16.87
N PRO A 244 0.23 9.00 18.10
CA PRO A 244 1.32 9.22 19.06
C PRO A 244 2.08 7.93 19.40
N ARG A 245 3.40 7.98 19.40
CA ARG A 245 4.27 6.86 19.82
C ARG A 245 4.39 6.74 21.35
N GLY A 246 3.82 7.69 22.09
CA GLY A 246 3.88 7.70 23.55
C GLY A 246 4.97 8.60 24.15
N TYR A 247 5.59 9.47 23.34
CA TYR A 247 6.60 10.40 23.84
C TYR A 247 6.09 11.30 24.98
N GLY A 248 4.86 11.84 24.87
CA GLY A 248 4.26 12.69 25.89
C GLY A 248 4.00 11.99 27.23
N GLY A 249 3.94 10.65 27.26
CA GLY A 249 3.84 9.88 28.51
C GLY A 249 5.18 9.69 29.23
N LYS A 250 6.30 10.00 28.55
CA LYS A 250 7.65 9.80 29.08
C LYS A 250 8.46 11.09 29.20
N TYR A 251 8.15 12.07 28.36
CA TYR A 251 8.90 13.33 28.27
C TYR A 251 7.93 14.52 28.34
N GLU A 252 8.36 15.60 28.95
CA GLU A 252 7.68 16.88 28.83
C GLU A 252 7.93 17.43 27.40
N LEU A 253 6.89 17.48 26.57
CA LEU A 253 6.99 17.94 25.17
C LEU A 253 7.03 19.47 25.07
N ALA A 254 6.29 20.16 25.94
CA ALA A 254 6.27 21.61 26.06
C ALA A 254 5.89 22.02 27.49
N ASN A 255 6.41 23.15 27.96
CA ASN A 255 6.00 23.75 29.23
C ASN A 255 4.65 24.48 29.08
N ALA A 256 4.09 24.99 30.19
CA ALA A 256 2.81 25.70 30.23
C ALA A 256 2.74 26.92 29.27
N ASN A 257 3.89 27.46 28.85
CA ASN A 257 3.99 28.59 27.92
C ASN A 257 4.23 28.15 26.47
N GLY A 258 4.12 26.86 26.15
CA GLY A 258 4.33 26.32 24.81
C GLY A 258 5.80 26.24 24.35
N HIS A 259 6.76 26.56 25.21
CA HIS A 259 8.19 26.40 24.90
C HIS A 259 8.59 24.92 25.03
N LEU A 260 9.48 24.46 24.14
CA LEU A 260 9.98 23.09 24.16
C LEU A 260 10.58 22.77 25.54
N GLY A 261 10.12 21.67 26.15
CA GLY A 261 10.64 21.18 27.42
C GLY A 261 12.11 20.77 27.28
N SER A 262 12.96 21.30 28.16
CA SER A 262 14.31 20.76 28.34
C SER A 262 14.20 19.40 29.02
N LYS A 263 14.95 18.40 28.57
CA LYS A 263 14.98 17.00 29.03
C LYS A 263 14.74 16.82 30.52
N ALA A 264 13.53 16.69 30.99
CA ALA A 264 13.24 16.15 32.31
C ALA A 264 12.52 14.82 32.11
N ALA A 265 13.15 13.72 32.49
CA ALA A 265 12.45 12.44 32.59
C ALA A 265 11.36 12.62 33.64
N VAL A 266 10.10 12.41 33.28
CA VAL A 266 9.04 12.25 34.28
C VAL A 266 9.39 11.01 35.07
N GLY A 267 9.76 11.25 36.36
CA GLY A 267 10.13 10.19 37.29
C GLY A 267 9.01 9.14 37.34
N ARG A 268 9.39 7.89 37.26
CA ARG A 268 8.50 6.78 37.61
C ARG A 268 8.03 7.04 39.03
N ALA A 269 6.76 7.42 39.20
CA ALA A 269 6.09 7.30 40.49
C ALA A 269 6.20 5.82 40.89
N GLY A 270 6.79 5.56 42.05
CA GLY A 270 7.23 4.25 42.48
C GLY A 270 6.13 3.22 42.45
N ALA A 271 6.48 2.05 41.97
CA ALA A 271 5.87 0.83 42.47
C ALA A 271 6.41 0.63 43.88
N ALA A 272 5.60 0.95 44.89
CA ALA A 272 5.77 0.49 46.24
C ALA A 272 4.92 -0.78 46.40
N GLU A 273 5.62 -1.84 46.79
CA GLU A 273 5.22 -3.10 47.46
C GLU A 273 3.95 -3.80 47.07
#